data_3f519c6b14343c5a793cb4a1fe662dfa
#
_entry.id   3f519c6b14343c5a793cb4a1fe662dfa
#
_cell.length_a   1.000
_cell.length_b   1.000
_cell.length_c   1.000
_cell.angle_alpha   90.00
_cell.angle_beta   90.00
_cell.angle_gamma   90.00
#
_symmetry.space_group_name_H-M   'P 1'
#
loop_
_entity.id
_entity.type
_entity.pdbx_description
1 polymer ?
#
loop_
_entity_poly.entity_id
_entity_poly.type
_entity_poly.pdbx_seq_one_letter_code
_entity_poly.pdbx_strand_id
1 'polypeptide(L)'
;MLEIKTNESDLAAKIIVIGVGGGGNNAVNRMIDEGIMGVEFVCVNTDKQHLSNCKAGNCIQIGEKLTKGLGAGADPEVGKAAAEENREELTELVKGADMVFVTCGMGGGTGTGAAPVIAGIAKEMGILTVGIVTKPFRFEARSRMNLSLIHISE
;
A
#
# COMPACT_ATOMS: atom_id res chain seq x y z
N MET A 1 16.90 -27.71 -36.35
CA MET A 1 15.75 -26.87 -35.98
C MET A 1 15.91 -26.48 -34.53
N LEU A 2 16.18 -25.22 -34.24
CA LEU A 2 16.27 -24.73 -32.86
C LEU A 2 14.86 -24.44 -32.38
N GLU A 3 14.29 -25.30 -31.54
CA GLU A 3 13.08 -24.99 -30.78
C GLU A 3 13.44 -23.99 -29.68
N ILE A 4 13.02 -22.75 -29.86
CA ILE A 4 13.02 -21.76 -28.78
C ILE A 4 11.86 -22.14 -27.88
N LYS A 5 12.11 -22.86 -26.78
CA LYS A 5 11.16 -23.02 -25.69
C LYS A 5 11.06 -21.68 -24.98
N THR A 6 10.15 -20.82 -25.39
CA THR A 6 9.69 -19.70 -24.60
C THR A 6 8.89 -20.28 -23.42
N ASN A 7 9.46 -20.23 -22.22
CA ASN A 7 8.68 -20.44 -21.00
C ASN A 7 7.70 -19.27 -20.89
N GLU A 8 6.42 -19.51 -21.16
CA GLU A 8 5.37 -18.48 -21.03
C GLU A 8 5.29 -17.91 -19.61
N SER A 9 5.81 -18.62 -18.59
CA SER A 9 5.90 -18.14 -17.22
C SER A 9 6.93 -17.02 -17.00
N ASP A 10 7.92 -16.87 -17.89
CA ASP A 10 8.96 -15.84 -17.76
C ASP A 10 8.59 -14.51 -18.42
N LEU A 11 7.43 -14.43 -19.08
CA LEU A 11 6.94 -13.24 -19.80
C LEU A 11 5.83 -12.48 -19.05
N ALA A 12 5.34 -12.99 -17.92
CA ALA A 12 4.31 -12.31 -17.15
C ALA A 12 4.92 -11.18 -16.32
N ALA A 13 4.45 -9.94 -16.52
CA ALA A 13 4.83 -8.79 -15.71
C ALA A 13 4.52 -9.05 -14.22
N LYS A 14 5.46 -8.77 -13.32
CA LYS A 14 5.25 -8.83 -11.88
C LYS A 14 4.57 -7.55 -11.41
N ILE A 15 3.28 -7.65 -11.09
CA ILE A 15 2.46 -6.54 -10.62
C ILE A 15 2.14 -6.75 -9.15
N ILE A 16 2.42 -5.74 -8.33
CA ILE A 16 2.12 -5.76 -6.89
C ILE A 16 1.04 -4.69 -6.60
N VAL A 17 0.01 -5.08 -5.87
CA VAL A 17 -1.04 -4.18 -5.37
C VAL A 17 -0.91 -4.08 -3.86
N ILE A 18 -0.57 -2.89 -3.37
CA ILE A 18 -0.32 -2.62 -1.96
C ILE A 18 -1.46 -1.79 -1.38
N GLY A 19 -2.24 -2.38 -0.50
CA GLY A 19 -3.27 -1.68 0.28
C GLY A 19 -2.69 -1.13 1.57
N VAL A 20 -2.75 0.18 1.79
CA VAL A 20 -2.13 0.87 2.92
C VAL A 20 -3.19 1.43 3.85
N GLY A 21 -3.09 1.08 5.14
CA GLY A 21 -4.06 1.46 6.15
C GLY A 21 -5.41 0.75 6.00
N GLY A 22 -6.37 1.07 6.87
CA GLY A 22 -7.65 0.37 6.91
C GLY A 22 -8.42 0.42 5.60
N GLY A 23 -8.52 1.58 4.97
CA GLY A 23 -9.21 1.75 3.68
C GLY A 23 -8.54 0.98 2.55
N GLY A 24 -7.20 1.03 2.47
CA GLY A 24 -6.42 0.30 1.48
C GLY A 24 -6.50 -1.22 1.67
N ASN A 25 -6.44 -1.69 2.91
CA ASN A 25 -6.59 -3.11 3.23
C ASN A 25 -7.98 -3.63 2.86
N ASN A 26 -9.04 -2.85 3.12
CA ASN A 26 -10.40 -3.20 2.72
C ASN A 26 -10.55 -3.27 1.19
N ALA A 27 -9.93 -2.35 0.47
CA ALA A 27 -9.92 -2.37 -0.99
C ALA A 27 -9.24 -3.63 -1.53
N VAL A 28 -8.08 -4.01 -0.99
CA VAL A 28 -7.38 -5.25 -1.36
C VAL A 28 -8.22 -6.48 -1.05
N ASN A 29 -8.83 -6.56 0.14
CA ASN A 29 -9.72 -7.67 0.48
C ASN A 29 -10.86 -7.81 -0.52
N ARG A 30 -11.45 -6.69 -0.94
CA ARG A 30 -12.50 -6.70 -1.94
C ARG A 30 -12.02 -7.16 -3.32
N MET A 31 -10.84 -6.71 -3.75
CA MET A 31 -10.24 -7.18 -5.02
C MET A 31 -10.03 -8.69 -5.01
N ILE A 32 -9.60 -9.25 -3.89
CA ILE A 32 -9.44 -10.71 -3.72
C ILE A 32 -10.80 -11.40 -3.79
N ASP A 33 -11.83 -10.88 -3.13
CA ASP A 33 -13.18 -11.44 -3.15
C ASP A 33 -13.83 -11.41 -4.54
N GLU A 34 -13.52 -10.38 -5.34
CA GLU A 34 -13.97 -10.27 -6.75
C GLU A 34 -13.15 -11.15 -7.70
N GLY A 35 -12.17 -11.89 -7.19
CA GLY A 35 -11.39 -12.86 -7.97
C GLY A 35 -10.39 -12.26 -8.94
N ILE A 36 -9.89 -11.05 -8.66
CA ILE A 36 -8.83 -10.43 -9.48
C ILE A 36 -7.57 -11.28 -9.38
N MET A 37 -7.04 -11.68 -10.53
CA MET A 37 -5.89 -12.57 -10.66
C MET A 37 -4.73 -11.88 -11.41
N GLY A 38 -3.57 -12.53 -11.41
CA GLY A 38 -2.38 -12.06 -12.14
C GLY A 38 -1.61 -10.94 -11.43
N VAL A 39 -1.94 -10.65 -10.17
CA VAL A 39 -1.25 -9.68 -9.34
C VAL A 39 -0.96 -10.25 -7.96
N GLU A 40 0.07 -9.73 -7.31
CA GLU A 40 0.41 -10.03 -5.92
C GLU A 40 -0.25 -9.00 -5.01
N PHE A 41 -1.05 -9.45 -4.04
CA PHE A 41 -1.71 -8.56 -3.08
C PHE A 41 -0.94 -8.48 -1.77
N VAL A 42 -0.76 -7.26 -1.29
CA VAL A 42 -0.09 -6.95 -0.03
C VAL A 42 -0.93 -5.99 0.79
N CYS A 43 -1.09 -6.27 2.08
CA CYS A 43 -1.68 -5.36 3.05
C CYS A 43 -0.61 -4.78 3.97
N VAL A 44 -0.58 -3.46 4.12
CA VAL A 44 0.33 -2.74 5.00
C VAL A 44 -0.48 -1.91 5.99
N ASN A 45 -0.21 -2.05 7.29
CA ASN A 45 -0.90 -1.28 8.32
C ASN A 45 -0.06 -1.12 9.58
N THR A 46 -0.35 -0.10 10.38
CA THR A 46 0.13 0.09 11.74
C THR A 46 -0.73 -0.63 12.79
N ASP A 47 -1.95 -1.02 12.41
CA ASP A 47 -2.91 -1.71 13.26
C ASP A 47 -2.85 -3.22 13.02
N LYS A 48 -2.31 -3.93 14.01
CA LYS A 48 -2.15 -5.39 13.96
C LYS A 48 -3.49 -6.13 13.91
N GLN A 49 -4.50 -5.61 14.63
CA GLN A 49 -5.83 -6.24 14.68
C GLN A 49 -6.49 -6.13 13.30
N HIS A 50 -6.34 -5.00 12.61
CA HIS A 50 -6.86 -4.84 11.26
C HIS A 50 -6.18 -5.78 10.26
N LEU A 51 -4.84 -5.95 10.36
CA LEU A 51 -4.09 -6.86 9.51
C LEU A 51 -4.51 -8.32 9.67
N SER A 52 -4.90 -8.75 10.88
CA SER A 52 -5.35 -10.13 11.11
C SER A 52 -6.60 -10.52 10.32
N ASN A 53 -7.36 -9.53 9.83
CA ASN A 53 -8.56 -9.73 9.00
C ASN A 53 -8.28 -9.60 7.51
N CYS A 54 -7.03 -9.34 7.11
CA CYS A 54 -6.66 -9.22 5.71
C CYS A 54 -6.55 -10.59 5.03
N LYS A 55 -7.01 -10.65 3.79
CA LYS A 55 -7.00 -11.86 2.95
C LYS A 55 -5.79 -11.95 2.04
N ALA A 56 -4.97 -10.89 2.00
CA ALA A 56 -3.75 -10.86 1.19
C ALA A 56 -2.76 -11.95 1.63
N GLY A 57 -2.04 -12.52 0.68
CA GLY A 57 -1.01 -13.51 0.95
C GLY A 57 0.19 -12.97 1.73
N ASN A 58 0.39 -11.65 1.68
CA ASN A 58 1.44 -10.95 2.40
C ASN A 58 0.85 -9.77 3.18
N CYS A 59 1.06 -9.76 4.51
CA CYS A 59 0.60 -8.70 5.40
C CYS A 59 1.78 -8.18 6.22
N ILE A 60 2.07 -6.87 6.09
CA ILE A 60 3.20 -6.23 6.73
C ILE A 60 2.70 -5.23 7.78
N GLN A 61 3.08 -5.45 9.02
CA GLN A 61 2.90 -4.47 10.08
C GLN A 61 4.05 -3.47 10.05
N ILE A 62 3.73 -2.19 9.93
CA ILE A 62 4.72 -1.11 9.97
C ILE A 62 4.64 -0.33 11.29
N GLY A 63 5.76 0.24 11.71
CA GLY A 63 5.84 1.09 12.89
C GLY A 63 5.54 0.36 14.19
N GLU A 64 5.96 -0.88 14.36
CA GLU A 64 5.68 -1.67 15.57
C GLU A 64 6.26 -1.02 16.83
N LYS A 65 7.47 -0.48 16.76
CA LYS A 65 8.12 0.21 17.88
C LYS A 65 7.39 1.51 18.23
N LEU A 66 6.94 2.24 17.18
CA LEU A 66 6.28 3.52 17.33
C LEU A 66 4.84 3.41 17.84
N THR A 67 4.06 2.48 17.27
CA THR A 67 2.60 2.37 17.52
C THR A 67 2.19 1.22 18.41
N LYS A 68 3.09 0.26 18.64
CA LYS A 68 2.81 -0.99 19.37
C LYS A 68 1.62 -1.77 18.80
N GLY A 69 1.37 -1.61 17.49
CA GLY A 69 0.25 -2.28 16.82
C GLY A 69 -1.12 -1.65 17.03
N LEU A 70 -1.19 -0.46 17.63
CA LEU A 70 -2.46 0.22 17.97
C LEU A 70 -2.93 1.20 16.89
N GLY A 71 -2.22 1.27 15.77
CA GLY A 71 -2.56 2.20 14.68
C GLY A 71 -1.92 3.58 14.83
N ALA A 72 -2.18 4.45 13.86
CA ALA A 72 -1.57 5.79 13.78
C ALA A 72 -2.41 6.90 14.45
N GLY A 73 -3.54 6.58 15.06
CA GLY A 73 -4.39 7.57 15.75
C GLY A 73 -4.88 8.70 14.86
N ALA A 74 -5.12 8.43 13.57
CA ALA A 74 -5.48 9.43 12.55
C ALA A 74 -4.42 10.53 12.31
N ASP A 75 -3.19 10.31 12.75
CA ASP A 75 -2.06 11.24 12.53
C ASP A 75 -1.19 10.77 11.36
N PRO A 76 -1.13 11.52 10.23
CA PRO A 76 -0.31 11.17 9.08
C PRO A 76 1.19 11.17 9.36
N GLU A 77 1.68 11.99 10.29
CA GLU A 77 3.11 12.01 10.65
C GLU A 77 3.51 10.70 11.33
N VAL A 78 2.63 10.12 12.15
CA VAL A 78 2.82 8.78 12.73
C VAL A 78 2.81 7.71 11.63
N GLY A 79 1.89 7.80 10.67
CA GLY A 79 1.84 6.90 9.52
C GLY A 79 3.11 6.96 8.67
N LYS A 80 3.62 8.16 8.40
CA LYS A 80 4.88 8.38 7.68
C LYS A 80 6.08 7.80 8.44
N ALA A 81 6.20 8.13 9.72
CA ALA A 81 7.29 7.62 10.56
C ALA A 81 7.26 6.09 10.67
N ALA A 82 6.07 5.49 10.73
CA ALA A 82 5.90 4.03 10.74
C ALA A 82 6.41 3.38 9.44
N ALA A 83 6.15 3.99 8.28
CA ALA A 83 6.68 3.50 7.01
C ALA A 83 8.20 3.65 6.92
N GLU A 84 8.75 4.75 7.42
CA GLU A 84 10.21 4.96 7.47
C GLU A 84 10.89 3.97 8.42
N GLU A 85 10.27 3.59 9.53
CA GLU A 85 10.78 2.54 10.43
C GLU A 85 10.99 1.21 9.71
N ASN A 86 10.09 0.87 8.78
CA ASN A 86 10.13 -0.38 8.02
C ASN A 86 10.62 -0.19 6.56
N ARG A 87 11.37 0.89 6.27
CA ARG A 87 11.77 1.22 4.90
C ARG A 87 12.51 0.10 4.19
N GLU A 88 13.39 -0.62 4.88
CA GLU A 88 14.15 -1.74 4.31
C GLU A 88 13.23 -2.89 3.89
N GLU A 89 12.29 -3.27 4.75
CA GLU A 89 11.30 -4.32 4.47
C GLU A 89 10.40 -3.93 3.29
N LEU A 90 9.95 -2.68 3.23
CA LEU A 90 9.14 -2.15 2.13
C LEU A 90 9.94 -2.08 0.82
N THR A 91 11.24 -1.81 0.88
CA THR A 91 12.13 -1.83 -0.28
C THR A 91 12.27 -3.24 -0.84
N GLU A 92 12.50 -4.23 0.02
CA GLU A 92 12.58 -5.64 -0.41
C GLU A 92 11.25 -6.14 -0.97
N LEU A 93 10.11 -5.68 -0.42
CA LEU A 93 8.78 -6.03 -0.90
C LEU A 93 8.58 -5.67 -2.38
N VAL A 94 8.96 -4.46 -2.79
CA VAL A 94 8.73 -3.97 -4.16
C VAL A 94 9.83 -4.36 -5.13
N LYS A 95 10.94 -4.92 -4.63
CA LYS A 95 12.08 -5.30 -5.45
C LYS A 95 11.71 -6.32 -6.52
N GLY A 96 12.13 -6.04 -7.75
CA GLY A 96 11.84 -6.90 -8.91
C GLY A 96 10.43 -6.80 -9.45
N ALA A 97 9.60 -5.91 -8.93
CA ALA A 97 8.30 -5.61 -9.54
C ALA A 97 8.47 -4.79 -10.82
N ASP A 98 7.62 -5.06 -11.81
CA ASP A 98 7.52 -4.26 -13.03
C ASP A 98 6.56 -3.09 -12.83
N MET A 99 5.54 -3.27 -12.00
CA MET A 99 4.56 -2.25 -11.69
C MET A 99 4.03 -2.39 -10.26
N VAL A 100 3.85 -1.28 -9.58
CA VAL A 100 3.30 -1.21 -8.22
C VAL A 100 2.09 -0.30 -8.20
N PHE A 101 0.97 -0.81 -7.72
CA PHE A 101 -0.21 -0.04 -7.35
C PHE A 101 -0.22 0.18 -5.85
N VAL A 102 -0.37 1.42 -5.43
CA VAL A 102 -0.55 1.78 -4.01
C VAL A 102 -1.95 2.33 -3.82
N THR A 103 -2.76 1.67 -3.00
CA THR A 103 -4.13 2.11 -2.72
C THR A 103 -4.34 2.43 -1.24
N CYS A 104 -5.01 3.55 -0.97
CA CYS A 104 -5.36 3.93 0.40
C CYS A 104 -6.58 4.84 0.44
N GLY A 105 -7.19 4.95 1.62
CA GLY A 105 -8.15 6.01 1.93
C GLY A 105 -7.41 7.22 2.49
N MET A 106 -7.50 8.37 1.80
CA MET A 106 -6.90 9.61 2.28
C MET A 106 -7.77 10.25 3.37
N GLY A 107 -7.12 10.95 4.30
CA GLY A 107 -7.78 11.64 5.42
C GLY A 107 -7.68 10.91 6.77
N GLY A 108 -7.07 9.73 6.81
CA GLY A 108 -6.68 9.02 8.02
C GLY A 108 -5.19 9.19 8.34
N GLY A 109 -4.69 8.41 9.29
CA GLY A 109 -3.27 8.44 9.68
C GLY A 109 -2.39 7.57 8.80
N THR A 110 -2.55 6.25 8.88
CA THR A 110 -1.65 5.30 8.21
C THR A 110 -1.67 5.45 6.68
N GLY A 111 -2.84 5.44 6.05
CA GLY A 111 -2.94 5.55 4.59
C GLY A 111 -2.36 6.86 4.07
N THR A 112 -2.74 7.99 4.67
CA THR A 112 -2.29 9.33 4.27
C THR A 112 -0.79 9.52 4.43
N GLY A 113 -0.21 9.01 5.53
CA GLY A 113 1.22 9.16 5.84
C GLY A 113 2.12 8.13 5.16
N ALA A 114 1.75 6.86 5.19
CA ALA A 114 2.60 5.76 4.73
C ALA A 114 2.54 5.53 3.22
N ALA A 115 1.38 5.71 2.56
CA ALA A 115 1.25 5.45 1.14
C ALA A 115 2.22 6.26 0.27
N PRO A 116 2.45 7.57 0.50
CA PRO A 116 3.45 8.34 -0.24
C PRO A 116 4.87 7.82 -0.04
N VAL A 117 5.23 7.36 1.14
CA VAL A 117 6.55 6.78 1.42
C VAL A 117 6.75 5.50 0.59
N ILE A 118 5.78 4.61 0.59
CA ILE A 118 5.82 3.36 -0.17
C ILE A 118 5.90 3.64 -1.67
N ALA A 119 5.07 4.55 -2.16
CA ALA A 119 5.11 4.97 -3.57
C ALA A 119 6.46 5.61 -3.93
N GLY A 120 7.03 6.42 -3.03
CA GLY A 120 8.36 7.01 -3.18
C GLY A 120 9.46 5.95 -3.30
N ILE A 121 9.43 4.93 -2.46
CA ILE A 121 10.38 3.80 -2.50
C ILE A 121 10.33 3.11 -3.86
N ALA A 122 9.14 2.75 -4.34
CA ALA A 122 8.97 2.10 -5.63
C ALA A 122 9.47 2.98 -6.79
N LYS A 123 9.17 4.28 -6.75
CA LYS A 123 9.62 5.26 -7.74
C LYS A 123 11.15 5.42 -7.73
N GLU A 124 11.78 5.51 -6.57
CA GLU A 124 13.24 5.59 -6.42
C GLU A 124 13.95 4.38 -7.02
N MET A 125 13.30 3.21 -6.99
CA MET A 125 13.79 1.97 -7.62
C MET A 125 13.52 1.88 -9.12
N GLY A 126 12.94 2.92 -9.74
CA GLY A 126 12.63 2.95 -11.16
C GLY A 126 11.41 2.12 -11.55
N ILE A 127 10.57 1.72 -10.60
CA ILE A 127 9.38 0.90 -10.83
C ILE A 127 8.22 1.82 -11.24
N LEU A 128 7.46 1.44 -12.27
CA LEU A 128 6.22 2.13 -12.63
C LEU A 128 5.23 2.06 -11.47
N THR A 129 4.89 3.23 -10.91
CA THR A 129 4.11 3.34 -9.68
C THR A 129 2.82 4.14 -9.93
N VAL A 130 1.69 3.57 -9.53
CA VAL A 130 0.35 4.19 -9.66
C VAL A 130 -0.32 4.25 -8.30
N GLY A 131 -0.72 5.45 -7.88
CA GLY A 131 -1.52 5.66 -6.67
C GLY A 131 -3.00 5.73 -7.01
N ILE A 132 -3.82 4.93 -6.32
CA ILE A 132 -5.28 4.96 -6.42
C ILE A 132 -5.84 5.22 -5.03
N VAL A 133 -6.39 6.41 -4.82
CA VAL A 133 -6.80 6.88 -3.50
C VAL A 133 -8.24 7.36 -3.48
N THR A 134 -8.91 7.19 -2.34
CA THR A 134 -10.20 7.82 -2.09
C THR A 134 -10.03 9.08 -1.26
N LYS A 135 -10.89 10.06 -1.49
CA LYS A 135 -10.99 11.27 -0.66
C LYS A 135 -12.20 11.20 0.24
N PRO A 136 -12.15 11.82 1.44
CA PRO A 136 -13.34 11.97 2.29
C PRO A 136 -14.46 12.74 1.57
N PHE A 137 -15.70 12.41 1.88
CA PHE A 137 -16.84 13.18 1.42
C PHE A 137 -16.91 14.55 2.12
N ARG A 138 -17.59 15.51 1.49
CA ARG A 138 -17.72 16.88 2.03
C ARG A 138 -18.42 16.96 3.38
N PHE A 139 -19.25 15.96 3.72
CA PHE A 139 -19.94 15.89 5.02
C PHE A 139 -19.07 15.26 6.12
N GLU A 140 -17.90 14.72 5.79
CA GLU A 140 -16.94 14.27 6.78
C GLU A 140 -16.21 15.47 7.41
N ALA A 141 -15.50 15.25 8.52
CA ALA A 141 -14.83 16.33 9.24
C ALA A 141 -13.85 17.11 8.34
N ARG A 142 -13.84 18.44 8.46
CA ARG A 142 -12.94 19.32 7.68
C ARG A 142 -11.45 18.95 7.84
N SER A 143 -11.09 18.48 9.02
CA SER A 143 -9.72 17.98 9.29
C SER A 143 -9.33 16.84 8.35
N ARG A 144 -10.22 15.87 8.12
CA ARG A 144 -9.98 14.76 7.16
C ARG A 144 -9.86 15.25 5.73
N MET A 145 -10.70 16.23 5.35
CA MET A 145 -10.62 16.86 4.03
C MET A 145 -9.25 17.50 3.80
N ASN A 146 -8.80 18.31 4.76
CA ASN A 146 -7.49 18.96 4.67
C ASN A 146 -6.34 17.95 4.59
N LEU A 147 -6.35 16.91 5.43
CA LEU A 147 -5.35 15.85 5.40
C LEU A 147 -5.34 15.11 4.07
N SER A 148 -6.49 14.90 3.45
CA SER A 148 -6.56 14.22 2.15
C SER A 148 -5.88 14.98 1.00
N LEU A 149 -5.67 16.27 1.15
CA LEU A 149 -5.10 17.14 0.12
C LEU A 149 -3.58 17.34 0.23
N ILE A 150 -2.95 16.98 1.35
CA ILE A 150 -1.52 17.27 1.58
C ILE A 150 -0.57 16.55 0.61
N HIS A 151 -0.99 15.44 0.00
CA HIS A 151 -0.19 14.65 -0.92
C HIS A 151 -0.76 14.58 -2.33
N ILE A 152 -1.87 15.28 -2.59
CA ILE A 152 -2.44 15.33 -3.94
C ILE A 152 -1.73 16.44 -4.69
N SER A 153 -0.77 16.04 -5.50
CA SER A 153 -0.19 16.87 -6.55
C SER A 153 -0.70 16.41 -7.91
N GLU A 154 -0.74 17.33 -8.81
CA GLU A 154 -1.07 17.05 -10.21
C GLU A 154 -0.05 16.09 -10.87
#